data_99243e1dcd97d63b39fc9c12b2819917
#
_entry.id   99243e1dcd97d63b39fc9c12b2819917
#
_cell.length_a   1.000
_cell.length_b   1.000
_cell.length_c   1.000
_cell.angle_alpha   90.00
_cell.angle_beta   90.00
_cell.angle_gamma   90.00
#
_symmetry.space_group_name_H-M   'P 1'
#
loop_
_entity.id
_entity.type
_entity.pdbx_description
1 polymer ?
#
loop_
_entity_poly.entity_id
_entity_poly.type
_entity_poly.pdbx_seq_one_letter_code
_entity_poly.pdbx_strand_id
1 'polypeptide(L)'
;MGVEVIDERSVQLRVALLVARETPLDAFFEQVSREAAQLLGIDATGVMRYIDDGRAVVVGVYRAGGSRMLPVNAELDFDRTESALGRARAARAPARVSSYDRARGELPAVMRSMGMSVSTATPILIDGEPWGALVGTAPEEDALPAGHEAKLVGLAELVAQAIVNDRRRAELAASRTRLLEAGDETRRRLERLLHEGAHQHVVALALKLRVGLGRTDPASAEAEVLRDALADAMEASAELSELARGLHPAVLSERGLAAALQAVAARSRVPVNLRALPGRRHSAVIETTAYLMVCEALANAQRHARANECWLHADDRGGALIVEVRDDGVGGAVVRAGGGLESVSDRAAALGGSFVLESRPGGTAVRIEIPTGM
;
A
#
# COMPACT_ATOMS: atom_id res chain seq x y z
N MET A 1 -29.16 -13.46 38.96
CA MET A 1 -28.77 -13.12 37.59
C MET A 1 -27.57 -13.99 37.30
N GLY A 2 -27.74 -15.01 36.41
CA GLY A 2 -26.66 -15.96 36.13
C GLY A 2 -25.49 -15.26 35.47
N VAL A 3 -24.31 -15.44 36.02
CA VAL A 3 -23.04 -15.08 35.37
C VAL A 3 -22.95 -15.98 34.17
N GLU A 4 -23.16 -15.43 32.99
CA GLU A 4 -22.89 -16.11 31.71
C GLU A 4 -21.40 -16.46 31.73
N VAL A 5 -21.08 -17.73 31.91
CA VAL A 5 -19.67 -18.21 31.84
C VAL A 5 -19.25 -18.01 30.39
N ILE A 6 -18.50 -16.94 30.15
CA ILE A 6 -17.96 -16.65 28.82
C ILE A 6 -16.95 -17.76 28.51
N ASP A 7 -17.28 -18.56 27.50
CA ASP A 7 -16.44 -19.68 27.06
C ASP A 7 -15.19 -19.14 26.36
N GLU A 8 -14.02 -19.59 26.85
CA GLU A 8 -12.70 -19.19 26.29
C GLU A 8 -12.62 -19.42 24.78
N ARG A 9 -13.19 -20.52 24.28
CA ARG A 9 -13.21 -20.82 22.83
C ARG A 9 -14.00 -19.80 22.04
N SER A 10 -15.10 -19.31 22.59
CA SER A 10 -15.92 -18.28 21.95
C SER A 10 -15.17 -16.95 21.83
N VAL A 11 -14.41 -16.58 22.87
CA VAL A 11 -13.55 -15.38 22.85
C VAL A 11 -12.44 -15.54 21.82
N GLN A 12 -11.72 -16.65 21.84
CA GLN A 12 -10.66 -16.94 20.87
C GLN A 12 -11.18 -16.91 19.43
N LEU A 13 -12.38 -17.46 19.17
CA LEU A 13 -13.00 -17.42 17.84
C LEU A 13 -13.30 -15.99 17.38
N ARG A 14 -13.84 -15.13 18.26
CA ARG A 14 -14.10 -13.73 17.92
C ARG A 14 -12.80 -12.99 17.57
N VAL A 15 -11.74 -13.20 18.34
CA VAL A 15 -10.43 -12.60 18.07
C VAL A 15 -9.82 -13.16 16.77
N ALA A 16 -9.93 -14.47 16.53
CA ALA A 16 -9.48 -15.08 15.27
C ALA A 16 -10.20 -14.51 14.04
N LEU A 17 -11.49 -14.19 14.15
CA LEU A 17 -12.25 -13.51 13.09
C LEU A 17 -11.73 -12.09 12.83
N LEU A 18 -11.29 -11.35 13.84
CA LEU A 18 -10.66 -10.03 13.66
C LEU A 18 -9.33 -10.15 12.89
N VAL A 19 -8.52 -11.17 13.20
CA VAL A 19 -7.29 -11.48 12.44
C VAL A 19 -7.61 -11.81 10.99
N ALA A 20 -8.62 -12.66 10.76
CA ALA A 20 -9.04 -13.06 9.41
C ALA A 20 -9.64 -11.92 8.58
N ARG A 21 -10.28 -10.94 9.24
CA ARG A 21 -10.85 -9.74 8.60
C ARG A 21 -9.82 -8.64 8.35
N GLU A 22 -8.56 -8.88 8.72
CA GLU A 22 -7.47 -7.93 8.53
C GLU A 22 -7.73 -6.56 9.22
N THR A 23 -8.39 -6.62 10.39
CA THR A 23 -8.67 -5.42 11.18
C THR A 23 -7.38 -4.62 11.43
N PRO A 24 -7.36 -3.29 11.20
CA PRO A 24 -6.19 -2.46 11.51
C PRO A 24 -5.72 -2.64 12.95
N LEU A 25 -4.40 -2.69 13.18
CA LEU A 25 -3.83 -3.07 14.48
C LEU A 25 -4.34 -2.22 15.65
N ASP A 26 -4.54 -0.91 15.46
CA ASP A 26 -5.04 -0.03 16.53
C ASP A 26 -6.45 -0.47 17.00
N ALA A 27 -7.37 -0.68 16.07
CA ALA A 27 -8.70 -1.18 16.38
C ALA A 27 -8.68 -2.63 16.89
N PHE A 28 -7.76 -3.44 16.38
CA PHE A 28 -7.57 -4.82 16.82
C PHE A 28 -7.13 -4.90 18.29
N PHE A 29 -6.14 -4.10 18.72
CA PHE A 29 -5.67 -4.09 20.11
C PHE A 29 -6.75 -3.63 21.10
N GLU A 30 -7.58 -2.65 20.73
CA GLU A 30 -8.74 -2.25 21.57
C GLU A 30 -9.74 -3.40 21.73
N GLN A 31 -10.10 -4.05 20.62
CA GLN A 31 -11.03 -5.18 20.63
C GLN A 31 -10.50 -6.36 21.44
N VAL A 32 -9.23 -6.73 21.26
CA VAL A 32 -8.58 -7.80 22.05
C VAL A 32 -8.56 -7.45 23.53
N SER A 33 -8.28 -6.20 23.89
CA SER A 33 -8.33 -5.75 25.29
C SER A 33 -9.73 -5.96 25.86
N ARG A 34 -10.80 -5.63 25.12
CA ARG A 34 -12.18 -5.85 25.53
C ARG A 34 -12.51 -7.32 25.72
N GLU A 35 -12.12 -8.16 24.78
CA GLU A 35 -12.33 -9.62 24.86
C GLU A 35 -11.55 -10.24 26.04
N ALA A 36 -10.34 -9.77 26.30
CA ALA A 36 -9.54 -10.21 27.45
C ALA A 36 -10.20 -9.82 28.79
N ALA A 37 -10.79 -8.62 28.89
CA ALA A 37 -11.53 -8.17 30.06
C ALA A 37 -12.75 -9.08 30.33
N GLN A 38 -13.50 -9.39 29.29
CA GLN A 38 -14.66 -10.30 29.38
C GLN A 38 -14.23 -11.70 29.81
N LEU A 39 -13.15 -12.24 29.24
CA LEU A 39 -12.63 -13.55 29.57
C LEU A 39 -12.15 -13.68 31.02
N LEU A 40 -11.54 -12.63 31.52
CA LEU A 40 -11.04 -12.57 32.92
C LEU A 40 -12.13 -12.18 33.93
N GLY A 41 -13.25 -11.59 33.47
CA GLY A 41 -14.29 -11.04 34.34
C GLY A 41 -13.83 -9.80 35.08
N ILE A 42 -12.96 -8.97 34.50
CA ILE A 42 -12.38 -7.76 35.12
C ILE A 42 -12.67 -6.53 34.28
N ASP A 43 -12.55 -5.35 34.90
CA ASP A 43 -12.90 -4.09 34.28
C ASP A 43 -11.76 -3.42 33.50
N ALA A 44 -10.52 -3.87 33.66
CA ALA A 44 -9.35 -3.21 33.07
C ALA A 44 -8.33 -4.20 32.48
N THR A 45 -8.11 -4.06 31.19
CA THR A 45 -7.10 -4.83 30.44
C THR A 45 -6.44 -3.95 29.39
N GLY A 46 -5.27 -4.37 28.93
CA GLY A 46 -4.58 -3.66 27.86
C GLY A 46 -3.54 -4.50 27.14
N VAL A 47 -3.12 -4.03 25.99
CA VAL A 47 -1.97 -4.52 25.25
C VAL A 47 -0.84 -3.53 25.43
N MET A 48 0.29 -4.02 25.93
CA MET A 48 1.51 -3.25 26.14
C MET A 48 2.59 -3.75 25.18
N ARG A 49 3.25 -2.85 24.45
CA ARG A 49 4.41 -3.18 23.61
C ARG A 49 5.69 -2.78 24.34
N TYR A 50 6.67 -3.66 24.42
CA TYR A 50 7.97 -3.32 24.95
C TYR A 50 8.74 -2.41 23.99
N ILE A 51 9.27 -1.30 24.51
CA ILE A 51 10.20 -0.41 23.81
C ILE A 51 11.62 -0.94 23.99
N ASP A 52 11.97 -1.22 25.22
CA ASP A 52 13.25 -1.77 25.65
C ASP A 52 13.10 -2.65 26.91
N ASP A 53 14.20 -2.88 27.60
CA ASP A 53 14.24 -3.75 28.79
C ASP A 53 13.56 -3.17 30.03
N GLY A 54 13.22 -1.90 30.05
CA GLY A 54 12.62 -1.19 31.18
C GLY A 54 11.43 -0.34 30.83
N ARG A 55 11.11 -0.17 29.51
CA ARG A 55 10.02 0.70 29.07
C ARG A 55 9.04 -0.04 28.17
N ALA A 56 7.78 0.32 28.30
CA ALA A 56 6.70 -0.16 27.46
C ALA A 56 5.73 0.97 27.11
N VAL A 57 5.03 0.80 26.00
CA VAL A 57 4.00 1.72 25.52
C VAL A 57 2.65 1.02 25.46
N VAL A 58 1.59 1.72 25.83
CA VAL A 58 0.20 1.27 25.71
C VAL A 58 -0.20 1.32 24.23
N VAL A 59 -0.56 0.19 23.62
CA VAL A 59 -1.02 0.11 22.22
C VAL A 59 -2.50 -0.23 22.11
N GLY A 60 -3.12 -0.74 23.17
CA GLY A 60 -4.56 -0.97 23.24
C GLY A 60 -5.00 -1.05 24.70
N VAL A 61 -6.21 -0.58 24.99
CA VAL A 61 -6.73 -0.56 26.36
C VAL A 61 -8.24 -0.69 26.33
N TYR A 62 -8.76 -1.41 27.32
CA TYR A 62 -10.19 -1.43 27.64
C TYR A 62 -10.40 -1.25 29.15
N ARG A 63 -11.40 -0.44 29.51
CA ARG A 63 -11.86 -0.31 30.88
C ARG A 63 -13.39 -0.09 30.92
N ALA A 64 -14.07 -0.87 31.74
CA ALA A 64 -15.49 -0.64 32.04
C ALA A 64 -15.68 0.57 32.96
N GLY A 65 -16.76 1.33 32.79
CA GLY A 65 -17.17 2.36 33.73
C GLY A 65 -16.46 3.71 33.66
N GLY A 66 -15.67 4.02 32.64
CA GLY A 66 -15.19 5.39 32.33
C GLY A 66 -14.21 6.02 33.32
N SER A 67 -13.62 5.27 34.27
CA SER A 67 -12.64 5.80 35.22
C SER A 67 -11.26 6.07 34.57
N ARG A 68 -10.33 6.73 35.29
CA ARG A 68 -9.00 7.09 34.79
C ARG A 68 -8.29 5.91 34.13
N MET A 69 -7.88 6.11 32.88
CA MET A 69 -7.14 5.14 32.07
C MET A 69 -5.82 5.75 31.63
N LEU A 70 -4.83 4.88 31.40
CA LEU A 70 -3.66 5.28 30.66
C LEU A 70 -4.07 5.47 29.18
N PRO A 71 -3.76 6.62 28.58
CA PRO A 71 -4.07 6.81 27.17
C PRO A 71 -3.22 5.87 26.31
N VAL A 72 -3.74 5.50 25.14
CA VAL A 72 -2.92 4.85 24.09
C VAL A 72 -1.73 5.76 23.77
N ASN A 73 -0.59 5.19 23.51
CA ASN A 73 0.73 5.82 23.35
C ASN A 73 1.35 6.39 24.63
N ALA A 74 0.77 6.17 25.82
CA ALA A 74 1.47 6.45 27.07
C ALA A 74 2.67 5.48 27.22
N GLU A 75 3.86 6.04 27.46
CA GLU A 75 5.05 5.27 27.82
C GLU A 75 5.11 5.13 29.33
N LEU A 76 5.63 4.01 29.81
CA LEU A 76 5.75 3.65 31.21
C LEU A 76 7.05 2.93 31.47
N ASP A 77 7.72 3.32 32.55
CA ASP A 77 8.83 2.58 33.07
C ASP A 77 8.33 1.40 33.92
N PHE A 78 8.92 0.22 33.73
CA PHE A 78 8.62 -0.96 34.53
C PHE A 78 9.88 -1.63 35.04
N ASP A 79 9.83 -2.15 36.28
CA ASP A 79 10.87 -2.98 36.86
C ASP A 79 10.66 -4.46 36.51
N ARG A 80 11.74 -5.18 36.27
CA ARG A 80 11.73 -6.60 35.87
C ARG A 80 11.13 -7.53 36.93
N THR A 81 11.18 -7.15 38.21
CA THR A 81 10.79 -7.99 39.33
C THR A 81 9.54 -7.48 40.04
N GLU A 82 9.31 -6.18 40.03
CA GLU A 82 8.23 -5.53 40.80
C GLU A 82 6.91 -5.44 40.05
N SER A 83 6.90 -5.77 38.75
CA SER A 83 5.70 -5.72 37.94
C SER A 83 5.40 -7.06 37.25
N ALA A 84 4.10 -7.35 37.01
CA ALA A 84 3.71 -8.52 36.21
C ALA A 84 4.28 -8.43 34.78
N LEU A 85 4.29 -7.22 34.20
CA LEU A 85 4.84 -6.95 32.87
C LEU A 85 6.34 -7.32 32.77
N GLY A 86 7.15 -6.89 33.77
CA GLY A 86 8.58 -7.21 33.81
C GLY A 86 8.85 -8.70 34.03
N ARG A 87 8.09 -9.33 34.94
CA ARG A 87 8.20 -10.77 35.21
C ARG A 87 7.86 -11.60 34.00
N ALA A 88 6.75 -11.26 33.29
CA ALA A 88 6.34 -11.97 32.09
C ALA A 88 7.38 -11.86 30.97
N ARG A 89 7.97 -10.68 30.78
CA ARG A 89 9.08 -10.47 29.84
C ARG A 89 10.30 -11.35 30.17
N ALA A 90 10.72 -11.31 31.42
CA ALA A 90 11.92 -12.03 31.86
C ALA A 90 11.76 -13.57 31.80
N ALA A 91 10.60 -14.05 32.22
CA ALA A 91 10.28 -15.49 32.21
C ALA A 91 9.84 -16.03 30.84
N ARG A 92 9.43 -15.15 29.89
CA ARG A 92 8.75 -15.52 28.64
C ARG A 92 7.51 -16.41 28.88
N ALA A 93 6.84 -16.20 30.00
CA ALA A 93 5.71 -16.96 30.49
C ALA A 93 4.71 -16.04 31.21
N PRO A 94 3.45 -16.43 31.34
CA PRO A 94 2.48 -15.70 32.13
C PRO A 94 2.98 -15.41 33.55
N ALA A 95 2.76 -14.20 34.04
CA ALA A 95 3.19 -13.77 35.34
C ALA A 95 2.12 -12.94 36.05
N ARG A 96 2.17 -12.94 37.40
CA ARG A 96 1.22 -12.26 38.27
C ARG A 96 1.94 -11.51 39.40
N VAL A 97 1.35 -10.38 39.77
CA VAL A 97 1.65 -9.63 40.99
C VAL A 97 0.39 -9.53 41.82
N SER A 98 0.44 -10.03 43.07
CA SER A 98 -0.74 -10.08 43.96
C SER A 98 -1.01 -8.79 44.70
N SER A 99 0.04 -7.93 44.89
CA SER A 99 -0.12 -6.60 45.49
C SER A 99 0.99 -5.66 45.02
N TYR A 100 0.60 -4.42 44.77
CA TYR A 100 1.52 -3.32 44.50
C TYR A 100 1.81 -2.43 45.71
N ASP A 101 1.30 -2.75 46.92
CA ASP A 101 1.42 -1.89 48.10
C ASP A 101 2.85 -1.56 48.48
N ARG A 102 3.75 -2.55 48.37
CA ARG A 102 5.15 -2.43 48.70
C ARG A 102 6.09 -2.33 47.49
N ALA A 103 5.53 -2.51 46.29
CA ALA A 103 6.31 -2.47 45.05
C ALA A 103 6.77 -1.04 44.72
N ARG A 104 8.00 -0.93 44.22
CA ARG A 104 8.65 0.33 43.89
C ARG A 104 8.67 0.55 42.37
N GLY A 105 8.79 1.83 41.95
CA GLY A 105 8.89 2.21 40.54
C GLY A 105 7.63 2.91 40.03
N GLU A 106 7.69 3.35 38.78
CA GLU A 106 6.65 4.13 38.15
C GLU A 106 5.34 3.33 37.92
N LEU A 107 5.45 2.15 37.31
CA LEU A 107 4.27 1.32 37.03
C LEU A 107 3.50 0.93 38.28
N PRO A 108 4.13 0.45 39.40
CA PRO A 108 3.44 0.24 40.66
C PRO A 108 2.78 1.50 41.21
N ALA A 109 3.42 2.68 41.11
CA ALA A 109 2.81 3.94 41.55
C ALA A 109 1.58 4.31 40.74
N VAL A 110 1.63 4.14 39.40
CA VAL A 110 0.50 4.33 38.50
C VAL A 110 -0.64 3.37 38.83
N MET A 111 -0.34 2.07 39.07
CA MET A 111 -1.36 1.08 39.45
C MET A 111 -2.08 1.50 40.74
N ARG A 112 -1.35 1.90 41.78
CA ARG A 112 -1.94 2.40 43.03
C ARG A 112 -2.77 3.65 42.83
N SER A 113 -2.32 4.61 42.02
CA SER A 113 -3.08 5.85 41.71
C SER A 113 -4.39 5.58 40.97
N MET A 114 -4.48 4.46 40.27
CA MET A 114 -5.70 3.98 39.60
C MET A 114 -6.56 3.09 40.50
N GLY A 115 -6.13 2.82 41.74
CA GLY A 115 -6.81 1.92 42.67
C GLY A 115 -6.70 0.45 42.27
N MET A 116 -5.63 0.06 41.59
CA MET A 116 -5.36 -1.34 41.18
C MET A 116 -4.33 -1.96 42.10
N SER A 117 -4.66 -3.12 42.68
CA SER A 117 -3.77 -3.84 43.61
C SER A 117 -3.10 -5.05 42.98
N VAL A 118 -3.78 -5.73 42.06
CA VAL A 118 -3.31 -6.95 41.42
C VAL A 118 -3.19 -6.76 39.90
N SER A 119 -2.20 -7.39 39.31
CA SER A 119 -2.11 -7.51 37.85
C SER A 119 -1.59 -8.87 37.39
N THR A 120 -1.98 -9.23 36.19
CA THR A 120 -1.41 -10.34 35.42
C THR A 120 -0.90 -9.83 34.08
N ALA A 121 0.13 -10.49 33.54
CA ALA A 121 0.66 -10.23 32.22
C ALA A 121 0.97 -11.55 31.52
N THR A 122 0.50 -11.69 30.30
CA THR A 122 0.81 -12.85 29.44
C THR A 122 1.60 -12.32 28.24
N PRO A 123 2.84 -12.81 28.03
CA PRO A 123 3.71 -12.27 27.00
C PRO A 123 3.19 -12.61 25.61
N ILE A 124 3.30 -11.66 24.70
CA ILE A 124 3.09 -11.83 23.27
C ILE A 124 4.46 -12.10 22.65
N LEU A 125 4.67 -13.34 22.20
CA LEU A 125 5.94 -13.78 21.66
C LEU A 125 5.90 -13.80 20.14
N ILE A 126 6.87 -13.15 19.49
CA ILE A 126 7.09 -13.22 18.05
C ILE A 126 8.46 -13.86 17.83
N ASP A 127 8.49 -14.99 17.15
CA ASP A 127 9.70 -15.80 16.95
C ASP A 127 10.44 -16.15 18.25
N GLY A 128 9.67 -16.34 19.35
CA GLY A 128 10.17 -16.64 20.67
C GLY A 128 10.67 -15.44 21.48
N GLU A 129 10.68 -14.22 20.89
CA GLU A 129 11.09 -13.00 21.56
C GLU A 129 9.87 -12.19 22.04
N PRO A 130 9.94 -11.62 23.29
CA PRO A 130 8.84 -10.83 23.83
C PRO A 130 8.66 -9.51 23.08
N TRP A 131 7.57 -9.41 22.30
CA TRP A 131 7.16 -8.17 21.64
C TRP A 131 6.42 -7.23 22.59
N GLY A 132 5.60 -7.81 23.47
CA GLY A 132 4.73 -7.09 24.38
C GLY A 132 4.03 -8.05 25.32
N ALA A 133 2.96 -7.61 25.97
CA ALA A 133 2.11 -8.46 26.79
C ALA A 133 0.64 -8.02 26.77
N LEU A 134 -0.26 -8.98 26.94
CA LEU A 134 -1.63 -8.76 27.39
C LEU A 134 -1.62 -8.61 28.90
N VAL A 135 -2.19 -7.51 29.42
CA VAL A 135 -2.19 -7.17 30.83
C VAL A 135 -3.65 -7.07 31.32
N GLY A 136 -3.93 -7.74 32.44
CA GLY A 136 -5.18 -7.58 33.20
C GLY A 136 -4.87 -6.97 34.57
N THR A 137 -5.72 -6.04 35.03
CA THR A 137 -5.56 -5.40 36.35
C THR A 137 -6.89 -5.37 37.09
N ALA A 138 -6.84 -5.54 38.41
CA ALA A 138 -8.02 -5.47 39.25
C ALA A 138 -7.71 -4.76 40.58
N PRO A 139 -8.75 -4.17 41.22
CA PRO A 139 -8.59 -3.48 42.51
C PRO A 139 -8.31 -4.45 43.68
N GLU A 140 -8.81 -5.66 43.61
CA GLU A 140 -8.71 -6.67 44.68
C GLU A 140 -8.16 -7.99 44.16
N GLU A 141 -7.45 -8.71 45.01
CA GLU A 141 -6.83 -9.99 44.64
C GLU A 141 -7.86 -11.05 44.19
N ASP A 142 -9.01 -11.09 44.87
CA ASP A 142 -10.06 -12.06 44.60
C ASP A 142 -10.74 -11.83 43.23
N ALA A 143 -10.68 -10.62 42.69
CA ALA A 143 -11.18 -10.31 41.36
C ALA A 143 -10.31 -10.90 40.23
N LEU A 144 -9.05 -11.23 40.53
CA LEU A 144 -8.11 -11.82 39.56
C LEU A 144 -7.37 -13.00 40.23
N PRO A 145 -8.03 -14.15 40.44
CA PRO A 145 -7.43 -15.32 41.08
C PRO A 145 -6.20 -15.85 40.36
N ALA A 146 -5.34 -16.57 41.08
CA ALA A 146 -4.18 -17.24 40.53
C ALA A 146 -4.61 -18.25 39.43
N GLY A 147 -3.84 -18.30 38.34
CA GLY A 147 -4.12 -19.13 37.16
C GLY A 147 -4.91 -18.44 36.06
N HIS A 148 -5.51 -17.24 36.31
CA HIS A 148 -6.22 -16.49 35.30
C HIS A 148 -5.29 -15.96 34.19
N GLU A 149 -3.99 -15.76 34.50
CA GLU A 149 -2.96 -15.40 33.52
C GLU A 149 -2.84 -16.43 32.39
N ALA A 150 -3.07 -17.70 32.66
CA ALA A 150 -3.01 -18.76 31.66
C ALA A 150 -4.14 -18.67 30.61
N LYS A 151 -5.29 -18.11 30.98
CA LYS A 151 -6.43 -17.93 30.05
C LYS A 151 -6.14 -16.97 28.91
N LEU A 152 -5.16 -16.09 29.09
CA LEU A 152 -4.75 -15.11 28.07
C LEU A 152 -3.77 -15.69 27.03
N VAL A 153 -3.23 -16.89 27.21
CA VAL A 153 -2.19 -17.45 26.33
C VAL A 153 -2.68 -17.55 24.89
N GLY A 154 -3.85 -18.15 24.68
CA GLY A 154 -4.43 -18.27 23.33
C GLY A 154 -4.73 -16.92 22.67
N LEU A 155 -5.11 -15.90 23.46
CA LEU A 155 -5.29 -14.55 22.93
C LEU A 155 -3.95 -13.89 22.58
N ALA A 156 -2.91 -14.08 23.39
CA ALA A 156 -1.57 -13.56 23.13
C ALA A 156 -0.97 -14.16 21.84
N GLU A 157 -1.23 -15.45 21.56
CA GLU A 157 -0.83 -16.11 20.31
C GLU A 157 -1.56 -15.52 19.09
N LEU A 158 -2.86 -15.25 19.20
CA LEU A 158 -3.63 -14.59 18.13
C LEU A 158 -3.15 -13.16 17.88
N VAL A 159 -2.79 -12.42 18.93
CA VAL A 159 -2.18 -11.09 18.81
C VAL A 159 -0.84 -11.17 18.08
N ALA A 160 0.02 -12.11 18.47
CA ALA A 160 1.29 -12.33 17.77
C ALA A 160 1.09 -12.62 16.29
N GLN A 161 0.13 -13.49 15.95
CA GLN A 161 -0.22 -13.82 14.56
C GLN A 161 -0.70 -12.59 13.78
N ALA A 162 -1.55 -11.74 14.38
CA ALA A 162 -2.02 -10.50 13.76
C ALA A 162 -0.87 -9.56 13.41
N ILE A 163 0.06 -9.37 14.36
CA ILE A 163 1.24 -8.50 14.19
C ILE A 163 2.15 -9.04 13.08
N VAL A 164 2.42 -10.35 13.07
CA VAL A 164 3.24 -10.99 12.03
C VAL A 164 2.60 -10.85 10.65
N ASN A 165 1.29 -11.06 10.56
CA ASN A 165 0.56 -10.90 9.30
C ASN A 165 0.61 -9.45 8.77
N ASP A 166 0.43 -8.47 9.66
CA ASP A 166 0.51 -7.05 9.31
C ASP A 166 1.90 -6.66 8.79
N ARG A 167 2.98 -7.08 9.50
CA ARG A 167 4.36 -6.88 9.06
C ARG A 167 4.64 -7.48 7.68
N ARG A 168 4.23 -8.74 7.47
CA ARG A 168 4.42 -9.42 6.18
C ARG A 168 3.72 -8.70 5.03
N ARG A 169 2.52 -8.17 5.27
CA ARG A 169 1.80 -7.38 4.26
C ARG A 169 2.52 -6.09 3.94
N ALA A 170 2.96 -5.35 4.96
CA ALA A 170 3.73 -4.13 4.78
C ALA A 170 5.03 -4.37 4.01
N GLU A 171 5.77 -5.45 4.34
CA GLU A 171 6.99 -5.84 3.62
C GLU A 171 6.71 -6.22 2.15
N LEU A 172 5.64 -6.97 1.90
CA LEU A 172 5.24 -7.34 0.54
C LEU A 172 4.84 -6.12 -0.29
N ALA A 173 4.06 -5.19 0.29
CA ALA A 173 3.68 -3.95 -0.36
C ALA A 173 4.92 -3.10 -0.71
N ALA A 174 5.84 -2.93 0.26
CA ALA A 174 7.10 -2.22 0.04
C ALA A 174 7.99 -2.89 -1.02
N SER A 175 8.02 -4.23 -1.06
CA SER A 175 8.76 -4.98 -2.09
C SER A 175 8.17 -4.78 -3.47
N ARG A 176 6.83 -4.82 -3.60
CA ARG A 176 6.14 -4.56 -4.87
C ARG A 176 6.42 -3.15 -5.39
N THR A 177 6.37 -2.15 -4.52
CA THR A 177 6.69 -0.76 -4.88
C THR A 177 8.13 -0.63 -5.39
N ARG A 178 9.11 -1.22 -4.70
CA ARG A 178 10.51 -1.21 -5.16
C ARG A 178 10.71 -1.87 -6.51
N LEU A 179 10.01 -2.97 -6.80
CA LEU A 179 10.07 -3.63 -8.11
C LEU A 179 9.51 -2.74 -9.22
N LEU A 180 8.42 -2.01 -8.96
CA LEU A 180 7.86 -1.05 -9.91
C LEU A 180 8.85 0.09 -10.19
N GLU A 181 9.45 0.66 -9.15
CA GLU A 181 10.44 1.73 -9.27
C GLU A 181 11.66 1.30 -10.10
N ALA A 182 12.19 0.09 -9.85
CA ALA A 182 13.30 -0.47 -10.63
C ALA A 182 12.91 -0.72 -12.09
N GLY A 183 11.69 -1.19 -12.34
CA GLY A 183 11.15 -1.36 -13.68
C GLY A 183 11.02 -0.03 -14.43
N ASP A 184 10.53 1.01 -13.76
CA ASP A 184 10.37 2.34 -14.33
C ASP A 184 11.73 3.02 -14.60
N GLU A 185 12.75 2.82 -13.74
CA GLU A 185 14.11 3.30 -14.00
C GLU A 185 14.72 2.60 -15.23
N THR A 186 14.51 1.30 -15.37
CA THR A 186 14.97 0.56 -16.54
C THR A 186 14.29 1.07 -17.82
N ARG A 187 13.00 1.34 -17.80
CA ARG A 187 12.27 1.95 -18.92
C ARG A 187 12.80 3.32 -19.29
N ARG A 188 13.03 4.20 -18.31
CA ARG A 188 13.61 5.54 -18.52
C ARG A 188 15.01 5.46 -19.12
N ARG A 189 15.81 4.48 -18.68
CA ARG A 189 17.14 4.24 -19.24
C ARG A 189 17.09 3.78 -20.71
N LEU A 190 16.19 2.84 -21.01
CA LEU A 190 15.99 2.36 -22.38
C LEU A 190 15.50 3.47 -23.32
N GLU A 191 14.56 4.30 -22.86
CA GLU A 191 14.09 5.45 -23.64
C GLU A 191 15.23 6.40 -23.99
N ARG A 192 16.07 6.77 -23.00
CA ARG A 192 17.23 7.64 -23.25
C ARG A 192 18.20 7.00 -24.27
N LEU A 193 18.53 5.74 -24.12
CA LEU A 193 19.42 5.02 -25.04
C LEU A 193 18.85 4.96 -26.48
N LEU A 194 17.55 4.73 -26.61
CA LEU A 194 16.89 4.71 -27.92
C LEU A 194 16.82 6.12 -28.54
N HIS A 195 16.46 7.13 -27.74
CA HIS A 195 16.30 8.49 -28.24
C HIS A 195 17.64 9.18 -28.53
N GLU A 196 18.60 9.14 -27.60
CA GLU A 196 19.92 9.80 -27.73
C GLU A 196 20.91 9.02 -28.59
N GLY A 197 20.73 7.69 -28.67
CA GLY A 197 21.60 6.82 -29.47
C GLY A 197 21.05 6.53 -30.86
N ALA A 198 20.20 5.49 -30.96
CA ALA A 198 19.74 4.95 -32.23
C ALA A 198 18.94 5.97 -33.07
N HIS A 199 18.00 6.66 -32.47
CA HIS A 199 17.13 7.62 -33.20
C HIS A 199 17.94 8.79 -33.78
N GLN A 200 18.88 9.40 -33.02
CA GLN A 200 19.73 10.47 -33.51
C GLN A 200 20.64 10.05 -34.66
N HIS A 201 21.17 8.81 -34.61
CA HIS A 201 22.00 8.28 -35.71
C HIS A 201 21.17 8.08 -36.99
N VAL A 202 19.95 7.55 -36.89
CA VAL A 202 19.07 7.36 -38.04
C VAL A 202 18.63 8.69 -38.64
N VAL A 203 18.30 9.67 -37.84
CA VAL A 203 17.97 11.05 -38.29
C VAL A 203 19.16 11.70 -39.00
N ALA A 204 20.37 11.55 -38.45
CA ALA A 204 21.60 12.07 -39.07
C ALA A 204 21.89 11.36 -40.41
N LEU A 205 21.63 10.04 -40.49
CA LEU A 205 21.77 9.29 -41.74
C LEU A 205 20.76 9.76 -42.80
N ALA A 206 19.47 9.92 -42.43
CA ALA A 206 18.43 10.43 -43.32
C ALA A 206 18.78 11.85 -43.84
N LEU A 207 19.35 12.71 -43.00
CA LEU A 207 19.80 14.04 -43.41
C LEU A 207 20.95 13.95 -44.43
N LYS A 208 21.94 13.10 -44.21
CA LYS A 208 23.07 12.87 -45.16
C LYS A 208 22.58 12.34 -46.51
N LEU A 209 21.64 11.38 -46.51
CA LEU A 209 21.00 10.85 -47.71
C LEU A 209 20.25 11.92 -48.50
N ARG A 210 19.47 12.79 -47.78
CA ARG A 210 18.75 13.91 -48.36
C ARG A 210 19.72 14.92 -49.03
N VAL A 211 20.83 15.26 -48.38
CA VAL A 211 21.86 16.13 -48.95
C VAL A 211 22.49 15.49 -50.15
N GLY A 212 22.80 14.19 -50.11
CA GLY A 212 23.34 13.42 -51.27
C GLY A 212 22.39 13.47 -52.46
N LEU A 213 21.10 13.18 -52.22
CA LEU A 213 20.06 13.19 -53.26
C LEU A 213 19.92 14.58 -53.90
N GLY A 214 20.03 15.68 -53.14
CA GLY A 214 19.96 17.03 -53.68
C GLY A 214 21.15 17.43 -54.55
N ARG A 215 22.22 16.61 -54.59
CA ARG A 215 23.46 16.78 -55.41
C ARG A 215 23.56 15.85 -56.59
N THR A 216 22.64 14.90 -56.73
CA THR A 216 22.64 13.83 -57.75
C THR A 216 21.60 14.16 -58.82
N ASP A 217 21.87 13.80 -60.06
CA ASP A 217 20.90 13.94 -61.16
C ASP A 217 19.60 13.14 -60.82
N PRO A 218 18.46 13.79 -60.73
CA PRO A 218 17.19 13.13 -60.36
C PRO A 218 16.80 11.94 -61.24
N ALA A 219 17.30 11.86 -62.48
CA ALA A 219 17.02 10.78 -63.43
C ALA A 219 18.04 9.65 -63.37
N SER A 220 19.08 9.74 -62.55
CA SER A 220 20.12 8.72 -62.46
C SER A 220 19.72 7.50 -61.61
N ALA A 221 20.31 6.36 -61.86
CA ALA A 221 20.14 5.16 -61.06
C ALA A 221 20.62 5.35 -59.60
N GLU A 222 21.64 6.18 -59.39
CA GLU A 222 22.14 6.54 -58.05
C GLU A 222 21.11 7.35 -57.26
N ALA A 223 20.33 8.23 -57.93
CA ALA A 223 19.24 8.98 -57.27
C ALA A 223 18.10 8.07 -56.86
N GLU A 224 17.84 6.98 -57.54
CA GLU A 224 16.84 5.97 -57.17
C GLU A 224 17.26 5.24 -55.92
N VAL A 225 18.51 4.73 -55.85
CA VAL A 225 19.07 4.07 -54.68
C VAL A 225 19.06 4.99 -53.44
N LEU A 226 19.42 6.28 -53.61
CA LEU A 226 19.42 7.23 -52.51
C LEU A 226 17.99 7.55 -52.01
N ARG A 227 16.96 7.55 -52.91
CA ARG A 227 15.56 7.71 -52.52
C ARG A 227 15.06 6.53 -51.70
N ASP A 228 15.35 5.33 -52.11
CA ASP A 228 14.98 4.10 -51.43
C ASP A 228 15.65 4.05 -50.03
N ALA A 229 16.95 4.27 -49.94
CA ALA A 229 17.70 4.32 -48.67
C ALA A 229 17.16 5.43 -47.74
N LEU A 230 16.74 6.57 -48.26
CA LEU A 230 16.11 7.66 -47.47
C LEU A 230 14.72 7.22 -46.94
N ALA A 231 13.93 6.50 -47.76
CA ALA A 231 12.64 5.98 -47.33
C ALA A 231 12.81 4.97 -46.18
N ASP A 232 13.74 4.02 -46.32
CA ASP A 232 14.07 3.04 -45.28
C ASP A 232 14.53 3.71 -43.98
N ALA A 233 15.41 4.70 -44.08
CA ALA A 233 15.85 5.45 -42.89
C ALA A 233 14.72 6.23 -42.20
N MET A 234 13.76 6.77 -42.96
CA MET A 234 12.58 7.45 -42.41
C MET A 234 11.63 6.47 -41.74
N GLU A 235 11.43 5.29 -42.33
CA GLU A 235 10.62 4.21 -41.74
C GLU A 235 11.23 3.72 -40.43
N ALA A 236 12.53 3.39 -40.41
CA ALA A 236 13.24 2.99 -39.19
C ALA A 236 13.19 4.08 -38.09
N SER A 237 13.27 5.39 -38.48
CA SER A 237 13.14 6.49 -37.54
C SER A 237 11.72 6.55 -36.93
N ALA A 238 10.69 6.28 -37.73
CA ALA A 238 9.30 6.22 -37.27
C ALA A 238 9.08 5.05 -36.31
N GLU A 239 9.60 3.86 -36.63
CA GLU A 239 9.51 2.67 -35.76
C GLU A 239 10.22 2.90 -34.42
N LEU A 240 11.46 3.43 -34.43
CA LEU A 240 12.19 3.77 -33.20
C LEU A 240 11.41 4.78 -32.34
N SER A 241 10.77 5.75 -32.99
CA SER A 241 9.95 6.75 -32.30
C SER A 241 8.66 6.14 -31.71
N GLU A 242 8.11 5.10 -32.32
CA GLU A 242 6.98 4.36 -31.76
C GLU A 242 7.39 3.48 -30.58
N LEU A 243 8.51 2.81 -30.65
CA LEU A 243 9.06 2.03 -29.55
C LEU A 243 9.41 2.91 -28.35
N ALA A 244 10.04 4.06 -28.57
CA ALA A 244 10.38 5.00 -27.51
C ALA A 244 9.13 5.61 -26.85
N ARG A 245 8.04 5.86 -27.59
CA ARG A 245 6.79 6.45 -27.08
C ARG A 245 6.10 5.62 -25.99
N GLY A 246 6.29 4.31 -25.98
CA GLY A 246 5.72 3.40 -24.99
C GLY A 246 6.51 3.29 -23.69
N LEU A 247 7.70 3.90 -23.60
CA LEU A 247 8.60 3.69 -22.47
C LEU A 247 8.39 4.66 -21.32
N HIS A 248 8.74 5.93 -21.47
CA HIS A 248 8.51 6.97 -20.44
C HIS A 248 8.81 8.36 -21.02
N PRO A 249 7.82 9.29 -21.19
CA PRO A 249 8.12 10.55 -21.81
C PRO A 249 8.85 11.51 -20.87
N ALA A 250 9.87 12.21 -21.36
CA ALA A 250 10.61 13.22 -20.62
C ALA A 250 9.68 14.31 -20.02
N VAL A 251 8.61 14.67 -20.73
CA VAL A 251 7.57 15.60 -20.26
C VAL A 251 6.95 15.18 -18.93
N LEU A 252 6.78 13.86 -18.68
CA LEU A 252 6.25 13.35 -17.40
C LEU A 252 7.21 13.67 -16.25
N SER A 253 8.49 13.43 -16.44
CA SER A 253 9.50 13.69 -15.42
C SER A 253 9.70 15.21 -15.17
N GLU A 254 9.74 16.00 -16.24
CA GLU A 254 10.08 17.44 -16.17
C GLU A 254 8.87 18.32 -15.81
N ARG A 255 7.70 18.04 -16.42
CA ARG A 255 6.51 18.90 -16.33
C ARG A 255 5.31 18.23 -15.62
N GLY A 256 5.42 16.95 -15.27
CA GLY A 256 4.43 16.20 -14.52
C GLY A 256 3.28 15.63 -15.34
N LEU A 257 2.39 14.94 -14.62
CA LEU A 257 1.30 14.15 -15.20
C LEU A 257 0.35 15.02 -16.07
N ALA A 258 -0.07 16.18 -15.59
CA ALA A 258 -1.00 17.03 -16.34
C ALA A 258 -0.45 17.40 -17.74
N ALA A 259 0.81 17.82 -17.83
CA ALA A 259 1.44 18.17 -19.11
C ALA A 259 1.63 16.94 -20.02
N ALA A 260 1.97 15.79 -19.43
CA ALA A 260 2.11 14.53 -20.18
C ALA A 260 0.78 14.07 -20.75
N LEU A 261 -0.31 14.16 -19.99
CA LEU A 261 -1.67 13.81 -20.44
C LEU A 261 -2.16 14.73 -21.55
N GLN A 262 -1.90 16.05 -21.45
CA GLN A 262 -2.19 16.98 -22.54
C GLN A 262 -1.43 16.63 -23.82
N ALA A 263 -0.14 16.31 -23.71
CA ALA A 263 0.67 15.94 -24.85
C ALA A 263 0.23 14.62 -25.52
N VAL A 264 -0.22 13.62 -24.73
CA VAL A 264 -0.78 12.37 -25.28
C VAL A 264 -2.11 12.61 -25.96
N ALA A 265 -3.00 13.38 -25.34
CA ALA A 265 -4.31 13.72 -25.92
C ALA A 265 -4.17 14.47 -27.27
N ALA A 266 -3.26 15.46 -27.33
CA ALA A 266 -3.02 16.23 -28.56
C ALA A 266 -2.46 15.41 -29.72
N ARG A 267 -1.83 14.25 -29.46
CA ARG A 267 -1.25 13.37 -30.48
C ARG A 267 -2.12 12.15 -30.79
N SER A 268 -3.21 11.97 -30.09
CA SER A 268 -4.13 10.86 -30.33
C SER A 268 -4.79 10.98 -31.70
N ARG A 269 -4.91 9.83 -32.41
CA ARG A 269 -5.66 9.78 -33.70
C ARG A 269 -7.17 9.89 -33.48
N VAL A 270 -7.66 9.45 -32.33
CA VAL A 270 -9.05 9.64 -31.91
C VAL A 270 -9.11 10.92 -31.09
N PRO A 271 -10.02 11.86 -31.36
CA PRO A 271 -10.17 13.07 -30.55
C PRO A 271 -10.34 12.76 -29.07
N VAL A 272 -9.58 13.47 -28.21
CA VAL A 272 -9.61 13.28 -26.75
C VAL A 272 -10.11 14.56 -26.08
N ASN A 273 -11.23 14.46 -25.40
CA ASN A 273 -11.82 15.53 -24.60
C ASN A 273 -11.26 15.49 -23.18
N LEU A 274 -10.41 16.45 -22.83
CA LEU A 274 -9.87 16.61 -21.48
C LEU A 274 -10.93 17.24 -20.56
N ARG A 275 -11.36 16.53 -19.53
CA ARG A 275 -12.40 16.98 -18.57
C ARG A 275 -11.79 17.63 -17.33
N ALA A 276 -10.76 17.02 -16.75
CA ALA A 276 -9.99 17.53 -15.64
C ALA A 276 -8.55 17.01 -15.71
N LEU A 277 -7.61 17.71 -15.08
CA LEU A 277 -6.21 17.31 -14.95
C LEU A 277 -5.76 17.57 -13.52
N PRO A 278 -4.83 16.74 -12.95
CA PRO A 278 -4.38 16.90 -11.59
C PRO A 278 -3.63 18.22 -11.41
N GLY A 279 -3.93 18.93 -10.30
CA GLY A 279 -3.36 20.24 -10.01
C GLY A 279 -2.01 20.19 -9.28
N ARG A 280 -1.54 19.02 -8.83
CA ARG A 280 -0.31 18.83 -8.07
C ARG A 280 0.56 17.70 -8.63
N ARG A 281 1.81 17.69 -8.21
CA ARG A 281 2.73 16.57 -8.50
C ARG A 281 2.47 15.42 -7.52
N HIS A 282 2.68 14.22 -8.03
CA HIS A 282 2.65 12.98 -7.27
C HIS A 282 4.01 12.30 -7.29
N SER A 283 4.17 11.20 -6.58
CA SER A 283 5.37 10.38 -6.70
C SER A 283 5.54 9.87 -8.13
N ALA A 284 6.78 9.71 -8.58
CA ALA A 284 7.07 9.30 -9.95
C ALA A 284 6.37 7.99 -10.33
N VAL A 285 6.23 7.05 -9.38
CA VAL A 285 5.56 5.76 -9.60
C VAL A 285 4.06 5.95 -9.84
N ILE A 286 3.40 6.84 -9.09
CA ILE A 286 1.98 7.15 -9.27
C ILE A 286 1.76 7.84 -10.62
N GLU A 287 2.54 8.87 -10.94
CA GLU A 287 2.43 9.59 -12.23
C GLU A 287 2.69 8.65 -13.42
N THR A 288 3.70 7.77 -13.32
CA THR A 288 3.99 6.77 -14.36
C THR A 288 2.84 5.77 -14.53
N THR A 289 2.28 5.25 -13.44
CA THR A 289 1.16 4.30 -13.50
C THR A 289 -0.07 4.94 -14.16
N ALA A 290 -0.40 6.17 -13.76
CA ALA A 290 -1.51 6.93 -14.35
C ALA A 290 -1.29 7.20 -15.86
N TYR A 291 -0.08 7.61 -16.22
CA TYR A 291 0.30 7.88 -17.62
C TYR A 291 0.20 6.60 -18.48
N LEU A 292 0.74 5.47 -18.01
CA LEU A 292 0.70 4.21 -18.74
C LEU A 292 -0.73 3.71 -18.95
N MET A 293 -1.60 3.88 -17.94
CA MET A 293 -3.02 3.53 -18.07
C MET A 293 -3.68 4.33 -19.19
N VAL A 294 -3.45 5.64 -19.24
CA VAL A 294 -4.04 6.49 -20.29
C VAL A 294 -3.51 6.10 -21.67
N CYS A 295 -2.18 5.84 -21.78
CA CYS A 295 -1.59 5.39 -23.04
C CYS A 295 -2.21 4.08 -23.53
N GLU A 296 -2.36 3.10 -22.63
CA GLU A 296 -2.95 1.80 -22.97
C GLU A 296 -4.44 1.92 -23.37
N ALA A 297 -5.23 2.69 -22.61
CA ALA A 297 -6.64 2.90 -22.89
C ALA A 297 -6.84 3.60 -24.24
N LEU A 298 -6.08 4.65 -24.55
CA LEU A 298 -6.14 5.35 -25.83
C LEU A 298 -5.65 4.47 -26.99
N ALA A 299 -4.61 3.67 -26.78
CA ALA A 299 -4.14 2.71 -27.78
C ALA A 299 -5.18 1.64 -28.08
N ASN A 300 -5.91 1.16 -27.06
CA ASN A 300 -7.01 0.21 -27.22
C ASN A 300 -8.21 0.84 -27.96
N ALA A 301 -8.55 2.09 -27.64
CA ALA A 301 -9.58 2.84 -28.38
C ALA A 301 -9.24 2.97 -29.87
N GLN A 302 -7.98 3.29 -30.19
CA GLN A 302 -7.52 3.44 -31.57
C GLN A 302 -7.47 2.12 -32.34
N ARG A 303 -7.01 1.03 -31.69
CA ARG A 303 -6.77 -0.26 -32.39
C ARG A 303 -7.99 -1.15 -32.45
N HIS A 304 -8.86 -1.08 -31.42
CA HIS A 304 -9.89 -2.12 -31.23
C HIS A 304 -11.32 -1.57 -31.11
N ALA A 305 -11.49 -0.35 -30.60
CA ALA A 305 -12.83 0.14 -30.27
C ALA A 305 -13.60 0.76 -31.46
N ARG A 306 -12.93 1.17 -32.53
CA ARG A 306 -13.53 1.99 -33.60
C ARG A 306 -14.21 3.25 -33.03
N ALA A 307 -13.63 3.81 -31.99
CA ALA A 307 -14.17 4.97 -31.30
C ALA A 307 -14.08 6.24 -32.19
N ASN A 308 -15.08 7.11 -32.08
CA ASN A 308 -15.06 8.43 -32.72
C ASN A 308 -14.44 9.49 -31.83
N GLU A 309 -14.61 9.34 -30.50
CA GLU A 309 -14.00 10.23 -29.50
C GLU A 309 -13.73 9.51 -28.17
N CYS A 310 -12.81 10.10 -27.40
CA CYS A 310 -12.46 9.66 -26.05
C CYS A 310 -12.61 10.81 -25.04
N TRP A 311 -12.85 10.48 -23.79
CA TRP A 311 -12.85 11.43 -22.67
C TRP A 311 -11.81 11.00 -21.67
N LEU A 312 -10.98 11.93 -21.25
CA LEU A 312 -9.97 11.74 -20.21
C LEU A 312 -10.29 12.63 -19.02
N HIS A 313 -10.41 12.01 -17.85
CA HIS A 313 -10.57 12.67 -16.57
C HIS A 313 -9.45 12.24 -15.63
N ALA A 314 -8.75 13.19 -15.01
CA ALA A 314 -7.75 12.92 -13.99
C ALA A 314 -7.88 13.98 -12.89
N ASP A 315 -8.19 13.57 -11.66
CA ASP A 315 -8.50 14.48 -10.56
C ASP A 315 -8.00 13.94 -9.21
N ASP A 316 -7.69 14.86 -8.30
CA ASP A 316 -7.31 14.56 -6.92
C ASP A 316 -8.54 14.63 -6.02
N ARG A 317 -8.99 13.51 -5.46
CA ARG A 317 -10.13 13.44 -4.55
C ARG A 317 -9.86 12.54 -3.34
N GLY A 318 -10.20 13.04 -2.14
CA GLY A 318 -10.20 12.22 -0.93
C GLY A 318 -8.86 11.58 -0.57
N GLY A 319 -7.73 12.18 -0.96
CA GLY A 319 -6.41 11.61 -0.73
C GLY A 319 -5.99 10.55 -1.78
N ALA A 320 -6.70 10.46 -2.90
CA ALA A 320 -6.37 9.58 -4.01
C ALA A 320 -6.33 10.35 -5.35
N LEU A 321 -5.49 9.89 -6.28
CA LEU A 321 -5.50 10.26 -7.68
C LEU A 321 -6.46 9.33 -8.40
N ILE A 322 -7.50 9.89 -9.03
CA ILE A 322 -8.47 9.17 -9.84
C ILE A 322 -8.19 9.51 -11.31
N VAL A 323 -8.00 8.49 -12.14
CA VAL A 323 -7.82 8.68 -13.59
C VAL A 323 -8.78 7.75 -14.33
N GLU A 324 -9.52 8.30 -15.27
CA GLU A 324 -10.51 7.59 -16.08
C GLU A 324 -10.36 7.96 -17.56
N VAL A 325 -10.36 6.96 -18.42
CA VAL A 325 -10.46 7.10 -19.86
C VAL A 325 -11.69 6.34 -20.33
N ARG A 326 -12.53 7.03 -21.09
CA ARG A 326 -13.73 6.45 -21.70
C ARG A 326 -13.69 6.66 -23.19
N ASP A 327 -14.16 5.68 -23.98
CA ASP A 327 -14.42 5.77 -25.42
C ASP A 327 -15.90 5.49 -25.74
N ASP A 328 -16.35 5.90 -26.95
CA ASP A 328 -17.66 5.65 -27.50
C ASP A 328 -17.70 4.48 -28.51
N GLY A 329 -16.72 3.59 -28.39
CA GLY A 329 -16.52 2.51 -29.36
C GLY A 329 -17.45 1.31 -29.17
N VAL A 330 -17.12 0.23 -29.85
CA VAL A 330 -17.94 -1.00 -29.87
C VAL A 330 -17.99 -1.75 -28.54
N GLY A 331 -17.07 -1.46 -27.62
CA GLY A 331 -16.92 -2.17 -26.36
C GLY A 331 -16.30 -3.58 -26.53
N GLY A 332 -16.55 -4.46 -25.55
CA GLY A 332 -16.04 -5.84 -25.56
C GLY A 332 -14.59 -5.97 -25.06
N ALA A 333 -14.04 -4.94 -24.42
CA ALA A 333 -12.71 -5.01 -23.80
C ALA A 333 -12.72 -5.97 -22.60
N VAL A 334 -11.65 -6.79 -22.50
CA VAL A 334 -11.41 -7.71 -21.39
C VAL A 334 -9.96 -7.61 -20.95
N VAL A 335 -9.73 -7.82 -19.67
CA VAL A 335 -8.36 -7.97 -19.15
C VAL A 335 -7.83 -9.34 -19.58
N ARG A 336 -6.72 -9.36 -20.29
CA ARG A 336 -6.07 -10.59 -20.77
C ARG A 336 -4.73 -10.77 -20.09
N ALA A 337 -4.39 -12.03 -19.77
CA ALA A 337 -3.09 -12.38 -19.21
C ALA A 337 -1.93 -11.93 -20.13
N GLY A 338 -0.95 -11.23 -19.55
CA GLY A 338 0.16 -10.61 -20.27
C GLY A 338 -0.19 -9.35 -21.06
N GLY A 339 -1.43 -8.86 -20.96
CA GLY A 339 -1.90 -7.66 -21.65
C GLY A 339 -1.58 -6.36 -20.90
N GLY A 340 -1.65 -5.23 -21.63
CA GLY A 340 -1.37 -3.90 -21.04
C GLY A 340 -2.32 -3.52 -19.91
N LEU A 341 -3.62 -3.86 -20.02
CA LEU A 341 -4.61 -3.60 -18.95
C LEU A 341 -4.33 -4.42 -17.68
N GLU A 342 -3.84 -5.66 -17.78
CA GLU A 342 -3.41 -6.45 -16.63
C GLU A 342 -2.20 -5.78 -15.95
N SER A 343 -1.19 -5.38 -16.72
CA SER A 343 -0.03 -4.66 -16.18
C SER A 343 -0.43 -3.37 -15.44
N VAL A 344 -1.43 -2.63 -15.92
CA VAL A 344 -1.97 -1.44 -15.26
C VAL A 344 -2.70 -1.82 -13.97
N SER A 345 -3.51 -2.88 -14.00
CA SER A 345 -4.22 -3.41 -12.83
C SER A 345 -3.25 -3.82 -11.72
N ASP A 346 -2.20 -4.57 -12.07
CA ASP A 346 -1.18 -5.02 -11.13
C ASP A 346 -0.40 -3.85 -10.51
N ARG A 347 -0.09 -2.82 -11.30
CA ARG A 347 0.57 -1.59 -10.83
C ARG A 347 -0.32 -0.81 -9.87
N ALA A 348 -1.61 -0.63 -10.20
CA ALA A 348 -2.56 0.03 -9.30
C ALA A 348 -2.67 -0.72 -7.97
N ALA A 349 -2.84 -2.04 -8.02
CA ALA A 349 -2.90 -2.90 -6.82
C ALA A 349 -1.61 -2.84 -5.99
N ALA A 350 -0.43 -2.81 -6.63
CA ALA A 350 0.85 -2.70 -5.91
C ALA A 350 1.01 -1.36 -5.17
N LEU A 351 0.32 -0.31 -5.61
CA LEU A 351 0.26 1.00 -4.95
C LEU A 351 -0.90 1.12 -3.95
N GLY A 352 -1.58 0.01 -3.63
CA GLY A 352 -2.75 0.02 -2.74
C GLY A 352 -3.99 0.64 -3.36
N GLY A 353 -4.00 0.81 -4.68
CA GLY A 353 -5.11 1.35 -5.44
C GLY A 353 -6.05 0.29 -6.01
N SER A 354 -7.01 0.74 -6.79
CA SER A 354 -7.99 -0.10 -7.48
C SER A 354 -7.97 0.14 -8.99
N PHE A 355 -8.38 -0.87 -9.75
CA PHE A 355 -8.57 -0.84 -11.20
C PHE A 355 -9.98 -1.32 -11.54
N VAL A 356 -10.69 -0.58 -12.39
CA VAL A 356 -12.04 -0.93 -12.85
C VAL A 356 -12.08 -0.83 -14.37
N LEU A 357 -12.57 -1.89 -15.01
CA LEU A 357 -12.85 -1.95 -16.43
C LEU A 357 -14.36 -2.16 -16.63
N GLU A 358 -15.02 -1.20 -17.24
CA GLU A 358 -16.41 -1.31 -17.67
C GLU A 358 -16.45 -1.27 -19.19
N SER A 359 -16.92 -2.34 -19.81
CA SER A 359 -17.03 -2.41 -21.28
C SER A 359 -18.37 -3.00 -21.68
N ARG A 360 -19.12 -2.21 -22.45
CA ARG A 360 -20.47 -2.55 -22.91
C ARG A 360 -20.62 -2.13 -24.39
N PRO A 361 -21.60 -2.65 -25.13
CA PRO A 361 -21.93 -2.09 -26.43
C PRO A 361 -22.17 -0.58 -26.30
N GLY A 362 -21.39 0.22 -27.06
CA GLY A 362 -21.42 1.68 -26.99
C GLY A 362 -20.27 2.31 -26.18
N GLY A 363 -19.28 1.55 -25.76
CA GLY A 363 -18.04 2.11 -25.24
C GLY A 363 -17.35 1.29 -24.15
N THR A 364 -16.13 1.74 -23.82
CA THR A 364 -15.33 1.20 -22.72
C THR A 364 -14.92 2.32 -21.80
N ALA A 365 -14.91 2.06 -20.48
CA ALA A 365 -14.32 2.92 -19.47
C ALA A 365 -13.27 2.15 -18.69
N VAL A 366 -12.08 2.73 -18.57
CA VAL A 366 -10.98 2.23 -17.74
C VAL A 366 -10.70 3.26 -16.66
N ARG A 367 -10.76 2.85 -15.40
CA ARG A 367 -10.52 3.73 -14.25
C ARG A 367 -9.52 3.11 -13.30
N ILE A 368 -8.62 3.94 -12.81
CA ILE A 368 -7.78 3.64 -11.65
C ILE A 368 -8.02 4.68 -10.55
N GLU A 369 -7.83 4.21 -9.31
CA GLU A 369 -7.81 5.06 -8.12
C GLU A 369 -6.60 4.66 -7.29
N ILE A 370 -5.65 5.58 -7.08
CA ILE A 370 -4.38 5.32 -6.40
C ILE A 370 -4.28 6.26 -5.19
N PRO A 371 -4.13 5.72 -3.96
CA PRO A 371 -3.88 6.53 -2.78
C PRO A 371 -2.61 7.37 -2.96
N THR A 372 -2.68 8.67 -2.62
CA THR A 372 -1.55 9.59 -2.81
C THR A 372 -0.73 9.81 -1.55
N GLY A 373 -1.06 9.15 -0.43
CA GLY A 373 -0.45 9.34 0.88
C GLY A 373 -0.51 10.82 1.30
N MET A 374 -0.97 11.11 2.50
CA MET A 374 -0.72 12.43 3.10
C MET A 374 0.72 12.50 3.59
#